data_43365873a150576ef32621b5b8e64449
#
_entry.id   43365873a150576ef32621b5b8e64449
#
_cell.length_a   1.000
_cell.length_b   1.000
_cell.length_c   1.000
_cell.angle_alpha   90.00
_cell.angle_beta   90.00
_cell.angle_gamma   90.00
#
_symmetry.space_group_name_H-M   'P 1'
#
loop_
_entity.id
_entity.type
_entity.pdbx_description
1 polymer ?
#
loop_
_entity_poly.entity_id
_entity_poly.type
_entity_poly.pdbx_seq_one_letter_code
_entity_poly.pdbx_strand_id
1 'polypeptide(L)'
;MTDDRTNGAPAPGDGHGARRPAVVLANLGTPSAPTPSHVRRFLREFLSDRRVVETHPLLWRPVLEAIILRVRPRASAAKYATIWRPGEETSRSGSPLMHYSQRQGELLQEELGESVQVRVAMRYGQPALRRVMGELMEAGCHRIALIPLYPQYAASSAGTVVDEAARFILASRNQPELRTIRSFETAPAYIEALATALEQHWQSHGRPDPAAGERLLLSFHSIP
;
A
#
# COMPACT_ATOMS: atom_id res chain seq x y z
N MET A 1 19.38 -70.45 4.47
CA MET A 1 19.05 -69.83 3.14
C MET A 1 17.81 -69.04 3.34
N THR A 2 17.96 -67.84 3.91
CA THR A 2 16.88 -66.93 4.32
C THR A 2 17.10 -65.62 3.54
N ASP A 3 16.18 -65.38 2.61
CA ASP A 3 16.14 -64.19 1.73
C ASP A 3 15.40 -63.06 2.47
N ASP A 4 16.16 -62.09 3.00
CA ASP A 4 15.64 -60.93 3.67
C ASP A 4 15.56 -59.77 2.68
N ARG A 5 14.41 -59.64 2.00
CA ARG A 5 14.09 -58.47 1.16
C ARG A 5 13.47 -57.37 2.00
N THR A 6 14.32 -56.54 2.58
CA THR A 6 13.88 -55.26 3.14
C THR A 6 13.38 -54.32 2.01
N ASN A 7 12.06 -54.27 1.90
CA ASN A 7 11.38 -53.37 1.01
C ASN A 7 11.37 -51.94 1.65
N GLY A 8 12.47 -51.20 1.40
CA GLY A 8 12.57 -49.80 1.78
C GLY A 8 11.64 -48.93 0.91
N ALA A 9 10.45 -48.65 1.40
CA ALA A 9 9.64 -47.60 0.80
C ALA A 9 10.42 -46.26 0.87
N PRO A 10 10.55 -45.51 -0.23
CA PRO A 10 11.16 -44.20 -0.16
C PRO A 10 10.33 -43.30 0.78
N ALA A 11 11.02 -42.65 1.73
CA ALA A 11 10.43 -41.63 2.58
C ALA A 11 9.77 -40.56 1.68
N PRO A 12 8.60 -40.03 2.06
CA PRO A 12 7.99 -38.92 1.31
C PRO A 12 8.99 -37.78 1.29
N GLY A 13 9.52 -37.48 0.11
CA GLY A 13 10.44 -36.38 -0.09
C GLY A 13 9.79 -35.09 0.39
N ASP A 14 10.48 -34.41 1.33
CA ASP A 14 10.13 -33.06 1.79
C ASP A 14 10.24 -32.06 0.64
N GLY A 15 9.30 -32.17 -0.31
CA GLY A 15 9.13 -31.27 -1.44
C GLY A 15 8.58 -29.89 -1.04
N HIS A 16 8.85 -29.46 0.19
CA HIS A 16 8.63 -28.10 0.66
C HIS A 16 9.94 -27.32 0.52
N GLY A 17 10.35 -27.04 -0.73
CA GLY A 17 11.27 -25.94 -0.95
C GLY A 17 10.77 -24.77 -0.12
N ALA A 18 11.63 -24.21 0.74
CA ALA A 18 11.27 -23.18 1.72
C ALA A 18 10.46 -22.09 1.03
N ARG A 19 9.13 -22.12 1.21
CA ARG A 19 8.22 -21.17 0.59
C ARG A 19 8.53 -19.80 1.16
N ARG A 20 9.10 -18.93 0.34
CA ARG A 20 9.53 -17.59 0.75
C ARG A 20 8.34 -16.84 1.35
N PRO A 21 8.46 -16.23 2.53
CA PRO A 21 7.47 -15.29 3.01
C PRO A 21 7.48 -14.02 2.15
N ALA A 22 6.38 -13.31 2.13
CA ALA A 22 6.27 -12.05 1.43
C ALA A 22 5.90 -10.92 2.38
N VAL A 23 6.38 -9.72 2.07
CA VAL A 23 5.94 -8.46 2.66
C VAL A 23 5.22 -7.66 1.58
N VAL A 24 4.01 -7.21 1.88
CA VAL A 24 3.24 -6.32 1.02
C VAL A 24 3.12 -4.96 1.69
N LEU A 25 3.78 -3.96 1.09
CA LEU A 25 3.61 -2.56 1.47
C LEU A 25 2.38 -2.01 0.74
N ALA A 26 1.34 -1.69 1.48
CA ALA A 26 0.08 -1.24 0.92
C ALA A 26 -0.16 0.25 1.18
N ASN A 27 -0.38 1.03 0.13
CA ASN A 27 -0.72 2.45 0.23
C ASN A 27 -2.12 2.73 -0.34
N LEU A 28 -2.62 3.97 -0.15
CA LEU A 28 -3.95 4.39 -0.60
C LEU A 28 -4.17 4.12 -2.09
N GLY A 29 -3.20 4.50 -2.88
CA GLY A 29 -3.30 4.51 -4.33
C GLY A 29 -3.43 5.91 -4.92
N THR A 30 -3.41 5.96 -6.22
CA THR A 30 -3.36 7.18 -7.00
C THR A 30 -3.99 6.93 -8.37
N PRO A 31 -4.51 7.97 -9.05
CA PRO A 31 -4.86 7.84 -10.46
C PRO A 31 -3.64 7.41 -11.28
N SER A 32 -3.83 6.67 -12.36
CA SER A 32 -2.73 6.28 -13.25
C SER A 32 -2.21 7.43 -14.14
N ALA A 33 -2.98 8.52 -14.24
CA ALA A 33 -2.57 9.76 -14.90
C ALA A 33 -3.36 10.95 -14.33
N PRO A 34 -2.83 12.19 -14.40
CA PRO A 34 -3.50 13.38 -13.90
C PRO A 34 -4.52 13.92 -14.92
N THR A 35 -5.34 13.03 -15.49
CA THR A 35 -6.40 13.38 -16.44
C THR A 35 -7.78 13.14 -15.86
N PRO A 36 -8.81 13.87 -16.29
CA PRO A 36 -10.15 13.71 -15.74
C PRO A 36 -10.72 12.27 -15.81
N SER A 37 -10.39 11.52 -16.85
CA SER A 37 -10.84 10.14 -17.02
C SER A 37 -10.21 9.18 -16.01
N HIS A 38 -8.90 9.28 -15.77
CA HIS A 38 -8.18 8.44 -14.81
C HIS A 38 -8.54 8.83 -13.38
N VAL A 39 -8.65 10.12 -13.09
CA VAL A 39 -9.12 10.61 -11.78
C VAL A 39 -10.55 10.19 -11.50
N ARG A 40 -11.44 10.21 -12.51
CA ARG A 40 -12.82 9.71 -12.35
C ARG A 40 -12.86 8.23 -11.94
N ARG A 41 -12.02 7.39 -12.59
CA ARG A 41 -11.94 5.96 -12.27
C ARG A 41 -11.45 5.75 -10.83
N PHE A 42 -10.39 6.43 -10.45
CA PHE A 42 -9.84 6.40 -9.10
C PHE A 42 -10.86 6.88 -8.04
N LEU A 43 -11.51 8.02 -8.27
CA LEU A 43 -12.52 8.56 -7.35
C LEU A 43 -13.74 7.66 -7.22
N ARG A 44 -14.16 6.98 -8.30
CA ARG A 44 -15.26 6.01 -8.23
C ARG A 44 -14.92 4.87 -7.29
N GLU A 45 -13.75 4.27 -7.41
CA GLU A 45 -13.30 3.19 -6.55
C GLU A 45 -13.17 3.68 -5.09
N PHE A 46 -12.48 4.78 -4.87
CA PHE A 46 -12.22 5.36 -3.55
C PHE A 46 -13.50 5.76 -2.82
N LEU A 47 -14.38 6.52 -3.47
CA LEU A 47 -15.62 7.02 -2.86
C LEU A 47 -16.76 5.98 -2.82
N SER A 48 -16.57 4.81 -3.41
CA SER A 48 -17.50 3.68 -3.27
C SER A 48 -17.21 2.84 -2.02
N ASP A 49 -16.07 3.05 -1.36
CA ASP A 49 -15.73 2.32 -0.15
C ASP A 49 -16.52 2.86 1.04
N ARG A 50 -17.19 1.94 1.75
CA ARG A 50 -18.02 2.27 2.93
C ARG A 50 -17.20 2.75 4.13
N ARG A 51 -15.91 2.44 4.17
CA ARG A 51 -15.01 2.97 5.20
C ARG A 51 -14.55 4.40 4.89
N VAL A 52 -14.77 4.88 3.66
CA VAL A 52 -14.47 6.25 3.23
C VAL A 52 -15.73 7.11 3.26
N VAL A 53 -16.84 6.53 2.80
CA VAL A 53 -18.15 7.19 2.81
C VAL A 53 -19.16 6.25 3.48
N GLU A 54 -19.55 6.57 4.69
CA GLU A 54 -20.40 5.73 5.53
C GLU A 54 -21.89 5.77 5.12
N THR A 55 -22.27 6.73 4.26
CA THR A 55 -23.63 6.86 3.74
C THR A 55 -24.08 5.56 3.06
N HIS A 56 -25.34 5.18 3.27
CA HIS A 56 -25.89 3.95 2.71
C HIS A 56 -25.74 3.94 1.18
N PRO A 57 -25.25 2.82 0.58
CA PRO A 57 -24.91 2.76 -0.85
C PRO A 57 -26.06 3.13 -1.80
N LEU A 58 -27.31 2.81 -1.47
CA LEU A 58 -28.48 3.15 -2.29
C LEU A 58 -28.71 4.66 -2.38
N LEU A 59 -28.37 5.41 -1.35
CA LEU A 59 -28.46 6.88 -1.33
C LEU A 59 -27.21 7.52 -1.94
N TRP A 60 -26.04 6.94 -1.66
CA TRP A 60 -24.77 7.51 -2.07
C TRP A 60 -24.45 7.31 -3.57
N ARG A 61 -24.72 6.11 -4.12
CA ARG A 61 -24.37 5.80 -5.52
C ARG A 61 -24.96 6.76 -6.54
N PRO A 62 -26.25 7.16 -6.47
CA PRO A 62 -26.79 8.16 -7.38
C PRO A 62 -26.06 9.51 -7.29
N VAL A 63 -25.75 9.98 -6.08
CA VAL A 63 -25.01 11.22 -5.86
C VAL A 63 -23.58 11.12 -6.41
N LEU A 64 -22.90 10.00 -6.13
CA LEU A 64 -21.57 9.75 -6.64
C LEU A 64 -21.53 9.79 -8.17
N GLU A 65 -22.38 9.02 -8.85
CA GLU A 65 -22.34 8.87 -10.33
C GLU A 65 -22.89 10.10 -11.05
N ALA A 66 -23.99 10.69 -10.56
CA ALA A 66 -24.69 11.78 -11.25
C ALA A 66 -24.05 13.15 -10.98
N ILE A 67 -23.44 13.36 -9.81
CA ILE A 67 -22.91 14.68 -9.40
C ILE A 67 -21.39 14.62 -9.24
N ILE A 68 -20.90 13.85 -8.28
CA ILE A 68 -19.49 13.90 -7.86
C ILE A 68 -18.55 13.54 -9.01
N LEU A 69 -18.80 12.45 -9.70
CA LEU A 69 -17.96 11.98 -10.79
C LEU A 69 -18.12 12.76 -12.10
N ARG A 70 -19.07 13.70 -12.16
CA ARG A 70 -19.17 14.66 -13.27
C ARG A 70 -18.44 15.96 -13.01
N VAL A 71 -18.47 16.44 -11.79
CA VAL A 71 -17.93 17.77 -11.40
C VAL A 71 -16.49 17.69 -10.92
N ARG A 72 -16.19 16.79 -9.97
CA ARG A 72 -14.88 16.73 -9.30
C ARG A 72 -13.70 16.31 -10.17
N PRO A 73 -13.79 15.40 -11.16
CA PRO A 73 -12.62 14.85 -11.84
C PRO A 73 -11.77 15.92 -12.52
N ARG A 74 -12.35 16.96 -13.10
CA ARG A 74 -11.60 18.04 -13.77
C ARG A 74 -10.78 18.86 -12.78
N ALA A 75 -11.40 19.32 -11.70
CA ALA A 75 -10.72 20.10 -10.66
C ALA A 75 -9.65 19.27 -9.94
N SER A 76 -9.95 18.00 -9.63
CA SER A 76 -8.97 17.09 -9.02
C SER A 76 -7.83 16.77 -9.96
N ALA A 77 -8.07 16.55 -11.26
CA ALA A 77 -7.02 16.32 -12.24
C ALA A 77 -6.04 17.50 -12.35
N ALA A 78 -6.55 18.74 -12.32
CA ALA A 78 -5.71 19.92 -12.31
C ALA A 78 -4.80 19.96 -11.05
N LYS A 79 -5.33 19.60 -9.87
CA LYS A 79 -4.54 19.49 -8.63
C LYS A 79 -3.51 18.35 -8.70
N TYR A 80 -3.87 17.20 -9.25
CA TYR A 80 -2.90 16.12 -9.45
C TYR A 80 -1.78 16.54 -10.42
N ALA A 81 -2.11 17.30 -11.47
CA ALA A 81 -1.13 17.78 -12.45
C ALA A 81 -0.05 18.68 -11.81
N THR A 82 -0.38 19.47 -10.76
CA THR A 82 0.61 20.34 -10.09
C THR A 82 1.67 19.59 -9.30
N ILE A 83 1.36 18.37 -8.86
CA ILE A 83 2.29 17.52 -8.09
C ILE A 83 2.84 16.36 -8.92
N TRP A 84 2.36 16.21 -10.16
CA TRP A 84 2.77 15.11 -11.02
C TRP A 84 4.21 15.28 -11.46
N ARG A 85 5.01 14.24 -11.26
CA ARG A 85 6.44 14.31 -11.61
C ARG A 85 6.62 14.18 -13.11
N PRO A 86 7.23 15.17 -13.77
CA PRO A 86 7.61 15.03 -15.18
C PRO A 86 8.75 14.01 -15.29
N GLY A 87 8.77 13.24 -16.34
CA GLY A 87 9.84 12.29 -16.65
C GLY A 87 9.44 11.40 -17.81
N GLU A 88 10.42 10.94 -18.55
CA GLU A 88 10.26 9.90 -19.55
C GLU A 88 9.73 8.62 -18.89
N GLU A 89 9.13 7.71 -19.65
CA GLU A 89 8.39 6.48 -19.24
C GLU A 89 9.11 5.52 -18.27
N THR A 90 10.00 6.03 -17.45
CA THR A 90 10.67 5.24 -16.41
C THR A 90 9.80 5.18 -15.15
N SER A 91 10.03 4.18 -14.31
CA SER A 91 9.38 3.97 -13.02
C SER A 91 9.40 5.17 -12.06
N ARG A 92 10.07 6.27 -12.41
CA ARG A 92 10.21 7.50 -11.64
C ARG A 92 9.27 8.63 -12.05
N SER A 93 8.56 8.50 -13.17
CA SER A 93 7.56 9.48 -13.61
C SER A 93 6.20 9.19 -12.96
N GLY A 94 5.37 10.21 -12.83
CA GLY A 94 3.99 10.04 -12.38
C GLY A 94 3.71 10.50 -10.95
N SER A 95 2.87 9.79 -10.23
CA SER A 95 2.44 10.14 -8.89
C SER A 95 3.58 10.07 -7.86
N PRO A 96 3.82 11.12 -7.06
CA PRO A 96 4.78 11.07 -5.95
C PRO A 96 4.50 9.93 -4.97
N LEU A 97 3.23 9.66 -4.66
CA LEU A 97 2.83 8.56 -3.77
C LEU A 97 3.31 7.20 -4.31
N MET A 98 3.13 6.96 -5.61
CA MET A 98 3.60 5.73 -6.24
C MET A 98 5.12 5.64 -6.20
N HIS A 99 5.80 6.71 -6.59
CA HIS A 99 7.26 6.78 -6.61
C HIS A 99 7.87 6.45 -5.24
N TYR A 100 7.40 7.11 -4.18
CA TYR A 100 7.93 6.86 -2.85
C TYR A 100 7.55 5.49 -2.30
N SER A 101 6.35 4.99 -2.60
CA SER A 101 5.96 3.63 -2.20
C SER A 101 6.85 2.58 -2.86
N GLN A 102 7.16 2.74 -4.16
CA GLN A 102 8.08 1.84 -4.88
C GLN A 102 9.49 1.93 -4.30
N ARG A 103 9.99 3.14 -4.04
CA ARG A 103 11.32 3.31 -3.46
C ARG A 103 11.43 2.68 -2.07
N GLN A 104 10.40 2.80 -1.24
CA GLN A 104 10.34 2.11 0.05
C GLN A 104 10.35 0.58 -0.12
N GLY A 105 9.63 0.07 -1.12
CA GLY A 105 9.64 -1.36 -1.44
C GLY A 105 11.01 -1.86 -1.89
N GLU A 106 11.71 -1.10 -2.75
CA GLU A 106 13.06 -1.41 -3.21
C GLU A 106 14.06 -1.45 -2.04
N LEU A 107 14.07 -0.41 -1.20
CA LEU A 107 14.95 -0.32 -0.05
C LEU A 107 14.70 -1.45 0.96
N LEU A 108 13.43 -1.77 1.21
CA LEU A 108 13.09 -2.88 2.10
C LEU A 108 13.50 -4.23 1.50
N GLN A 109 13.39 -4.40 0.17
CA GLN A 109 13.85 -5.62 -0.51
C GLN A 109 15.38 -5.75 -0.41
N GLU A 110 16.12 -4.65 -0.58
CA GLU A 110 17.58 -4.62 -0.39
C GLU A 110 17.96 -5.04 1.03
N GLU A 111 17.27 -4.53 2.06
CA GLU A 111 17.52 -4.82 3.47
C GLU A 111 17.20 -6.28 3.84
N LEU A 112 16.06 -6.81 3.35
CA LEU A 112 15.62 -8.18 3.67
C LEU A 112 16.29 -9.25 2.81
N GLY A 113 16.98 -8.87 1.74
CA GLY A 113 17.64 -9.79 0.81
C GLY A 113 16.65 -10.70 0.08
N GLU A 114 17.15 -11.80 -0.45
CA GLU A 114 16.36 -12.73 -1.28
C GLU A 114 15.47 -13.69 -0.47
N SER A 115 15.62 -13.77 0.83
CA SER A 115 14.86 -14.68 1.70
C SER A 115 13.38 -14.32 1.84
N VAL A 116 13.04 -13.05 1.58
CA VAL A 116 11.70 -12.48 1.66
C VAL A 116 11.37 -11.77 0.36
N GLN A 117 10.15 -11.90 -0.12
CA GLN A 117 9.70 -11.18 -1.32
C GLN A 117 8.94 -9.92 -0.92
N VAL A 118 9.45 -8.74 -1.30
CA VAL A 118 8.76 -7.47 -1.06
C VAL A 118 7.94 -7.07 -2.29
N ARG A 119 6.70 -6.65 -2.07
CA ARG A 119 5.81 -6.10 -3.10
C ARG A 119 5.13 -4.83 -2.61
N VAL A 120 4.92 -3.91 -3.53
CA VAL A 120 4.10 -2.72 -3.30
C VAL A 120 2.72 -2.94 -3.91
N ALA A 121 1.69 -2.56 -3.18
CA ALA A 121 0.31 -2.66 -3.62
C ALA A 121 -0.47 -1.39 -3.28
N MET A 122 -1.55 -1.15 -4.01
CA MET A 122 -2.45 -0.03 -3.80
C MET A 122 -3.82 -0.53 -3.36
N ARG A 123 -4.41 0.17 -2.39
CA ARG A 123 -5.78 -0.11 -1.97
C ARG A 123 -6.76 0.25 -3.09
N TYR A 124 -6.50 1.36 -3.78
CA TYR A 124 -7.29 1.83 -4.93
C TYR A 124 -6.36 2.07 -6.13
N GLY A 125 -6.81 1.65 -7.32
CA GLY A 125 -6.00 1.73 -8.53
C GLY A 125 -5.00 0.59 -8.67
N GLN A 126 -3.82 0.88 -9.25
CA GLN A 126 -2.83 -0.15 -9.60
C GLN A 126 -1.46 0.14 -8.97
N PRO A 127 -0.69 -0.92 -8.66
CA PRO A 127 -1.05 -2.34 -8.67
C PRO A 127 -2.03 -2.68 -7.55
N ALA A 128 -3.16 -3.29 -7.90
CA ALA A 128 -4.23 -3.57 -6.95
C ALA A 128 -3.80 -4.63 -5.92
N LEU A 129 -4.11 -4.39 -4.63
CA LEU A 129 -3.73 -5.28 -3.52
C LEU A 129 -4.16 -6.73 -3.76
N ARG A 130 -5.41 -6.95 -4.20
CA ARG A 130 -5.93 -8.28 -4.51
C ARG A 130 -5.10 -9.01 -5.58
N ARG A 131 -4.68 -8.30 -6.63
CA ARG A 131 -3.87 -8.86 -7.71
C ARG A 131 -2.48 -9.23 -7.19
N VAL A 132 -1.83 -8.34 -6.45
CA VAL A 132 -0.51 -8.58 -5.88
C VAL A 132 -0.52 -9.78 -4.93
N MET A 133 -1.54 -9.91 -4.09
CA MET A 133 -1.69 -11.09 -3.23
C MET A 133 -1.88 -12.39 -4.04
N GLY A 134 -2.64 -12.33 -5.14
CA GLY A 134 -2.82 -13.47 -6.06
C GLY A 134 -1.50 -13.90 -6.70
N GLU A 135 -0.74 -12.96 -7.26
CA GLU A 135 0.57 -13.19 -7.87
C GLU A 135 1.57 -13.81 -6.86
N LEU A 136 1.53 -13.36 -5.60
CA LEU A 136 2.35 -13.94 -4.53
C LEU A 136 1.95 -15.39 -4.21
N MET A 137 0.65 -15.68 -4.16
CA MET A 137 0.15 -17.04 -3.94
C MET A 137 0.56 -17.98 -5.09
N GLU A 138 0.46 -17.53 -6.33
CA GLU A 138 0.91 -18.26 -7.52
C GLU A 138 2.42 -18.52 -7.49
N ALA A 139 3.21 -17.57 -6.97
CA ALA A 139 4.64 -17.70 -6.75
C ALA A 139 5.00 -18.58 -5.53
N GLY A 140 4.01 -19.16 -4.83
CA GLY A 140 4.23 -20.04 -3.69
C GLY A 140 4.44 -19.31 -2.36
N CYS A 141 4.24 -18.00 -2.30
CA CYS A 141 4.34 -17.21 -1.05
C CYS A 141 3.04 -17.31 -0.25
N HIS A 142 2.95 -18.30 0.65
CA HIS A 142 1.75 -18.53 1.46
C HIS A 142 1.78 -17.85 2.83
N ARG A 143 2.86 -17.15 3.18
CA ARG A 143 2.98 -16.33 4.39
C ARG A 143 3.18 -14.88 3.99
N ILE A 144 2.20 -14.05 4.26
CA ILE A 144 2.18 -12.65 3.84
C ILE A 144 2.09 -11.75 5.07
N ALA A 145 3.06 -10.83 5.21
CA ALA A 145 2.97 -9.70 6.12
C ALA A 145 2.46 -8.49 5.34
N LEU A 146 1.28 -7.99 5.69
CA LEU A 146 0.67 -6.81 5.09
C LEU A 146 0.94 -5.60 5.98
N ILE A 147 1.60 -4.60 5.41
CA ILE A 147 1.96 -3.35 6.09
C ILE A 147 1.27 -2.19 5.39
N PRO A 148 0.16 -1.70 5.93
CA PRO A 148 -0.42 -0.45 5.47
C PRO A 148 0.54 0.71 5.76
N LEU A 149 0.90 1.49 4.72
CA LEU A 149 1.86 2.60 4.84
C LEU A 149 1.21 3.85 5.45
N TYR A 150 0.45 3.65 6.51
CA TYR A 150 -0.15 4.70 7.32
C TYR A 150 0.33 4.54 8.77
N PRO A 151 1.15 5.48 9.28
CA PRO A 151 1.65 5.37 10.65
C PRO A 151 0.50 5.27 11.66
N GLN A 152 -0.48 6.17 11.58
CA GLN A 152 -1.67 6.15 12.42
C GLN A 152 -2.77 5.27 11.83
N TYR A 153 -3.51 4.57 12.68
CA TYR A 153 -4.68 3.82 12.25
C TYR A 153 -5.87 4.74 12.02
N ALA A 154 -6.53 4.55 10.88
CA ALA A 154 -7.89 5.03 10.65
C ALA A 154 -8.69 3.95 9.89
N ALA A 155 -10.01 3.94 10.07
CA ALA A 155 -10.89 3.00 9.36
C ALA A 155 -10.81 3.19 7.84
N SER A 156 -10.74 4.45 7.39
CA SER A 156 -10.66 4.85 5.98
C SER A 156 -9.26 4.69 5.36
N SER A 157 -8.24 4.30 6.12
CA SER A 157 -6.88 4.06 5.65
C SER A 157 -6.42 2.62 5.91
N ALA A 158 -5.79 2.33 7.04
CA ALA A 158 -5.32 0.98 7.38
C ALA A 158 -6.48 -0.04 7.42
N GLY A 159 -7.65 0.34 7.95
CA GLY A 159 -8.82 -0.54 8.04
C GLY A 159 -9.32 -1.03 6.69
N THR A 160 -9.42 -0.14 5.67
CA THR A 160 -9.86 -0.55 4.33
C THR A 160 -8.84 -1.43 3.60
N VAL A 161 -7.54 -1.27 3.87
CA VAL A 161 -6.48 -2.16 3.33
C VAL A 161 -6.67 -3.57 3.89
N VAL A 162 -6.88 -3.71 5.21
CA VAL A 162 -7.13 -5.00 5.86
C VAL A 162 -8.42 -5.63 5.34
N ASP A 163 -9.49 -4.84 5.16
CA ASP A 163 -10.75 -5.33 4.58
C ASP A 163 -10.55 -5.94 3.18
N GLU A 164 -9.75 -5.31 2.32
CA GLU A 164 -9.52 -5.83 0.97
C GLU A 164 -8.71 -7.13 0.99
N ALA A 165 -7.71 -7.22 1.87
CA ALA A 165 -6.97 -8.46 2.08
C ALA A 165 -7.88 -9.57 2.65
N ALA A 166 -8.76 -9.25 3.59
CA ALA A 166 -9.74 -10.20 4.11
C ALA A 166 -10.71 -10.70 3.03
N ARG A 167 -11.18 -9.81 2.14
CA ARG A 167 -12.01 -10.21 0.98
C ARG A 167 -11.26 -11.14 0.04
N PHE A 168 -9.96 -10.91 -0.18
CA PHE A 168 -9.13 -11.83 -0.96
C PHE A 168 -9.06 -13.21 -0.30
N ILE A 169 -8.79 -13.27 1.00
CA ILE A 169 -8.70 -14.52 1.76
C ILE A 169 -10.03 -15.29 1.71
N LEU A 170 -11.16 -14.61 1.97
CA LEU A 170 -12.49 -15.23 1.95
C LEU A 170 -12.87 -15.79 0.56
N ALA A 171 -12.35 -15.20 -0.52
CA ALA A 171 -12.57 -15.67 -1.87
C ALA A 171 -11.59 -16.78 -2.30
N SER A 172 -10.52 -17.01 -1.54
CA SER A 172 -9.45 -17.95 -1.88
C SER A 172 -9.73 -19.33 -1.30
N ARG A 173 -9.65 -20.37 -2.14
CA ARG A 173 -9.75 -21.77 -1.66
C ARG A 173 -8.51 -22.17 -0.83
N ASN A 174 -7.32 -21.78 -1.30
CA ASN A 174 -6.07 -21.93 -0.57
C ASN A 174 -5.71 -20.57 0.04
N GLN A 175 -5.89 -20.46 1.36
CA GLN A 175 -5.71 -19.19 2.08
C GLN A 175 -4.28 -19.03 2.55
N PRO A 176 -3.67 -17.82 2.39
CA PRO A 176 -2.38 -17.54 2.99
C PRO A 176 -2.48 -17.33 4.51
N GLU A 177 -1.39 -17.59 5.21
CA GLU A 177 -1.19 -16.99 6.53
C GLU A 177 -1.00 -15.49 6.35
N LEU A 178 -1.88 -14.68 6.93
CA LEU A 178 -1.81 -13.22 6.86
C LEU A 178 -1.50 -12.63 8.23
N ARG A 179 -0.48 -11.79 8.28
CA ARG A 179 -0.18 -10.91 9.42
C ARG A 179 -0.32 -9.46 9.01
N THR A 180 -0.94 -8.65 9.85
CA THR A 180 -1.14 -7.23 9.56
C THR A 180 -0.54 -6.38 10.66
N ILE A 181 0.07 -5.24 10.29
CA ILE A 181 0.48 -4.20 11.22
C ILE A 181 -0.64 -3.17 11.27
N ARG A 182 -1.16 -2.90 12.48
CA ARG A 182 -2.26 -1.96 12.68
C ARG A 182 -1.79 -0.52 12.59
N SER A 183 -0.69 -0.21 13.23
CA SER A 183 -0.10 1.14 13.29
C SER A 183 1.36 1.08 13.74
N PHE A 184 2.12 2.16 13.51
CA PHE A 184 3.54 2.28 13.90
C PHE A 184 3.96 3.73 14.22
N GLU A 185 2.98 4.59 14.53
CA GLU A 185 3.20 6.01 14.84
C GLU A 185 4.11 6.26 16.04
N THR A 186 4.19 5.30 16.95
CA THR A 186 5.04 5.37 18.15
C THR A 186 6.33 4.53 18.04
N ALA A 187 6.56 3.90 16.88
CA ALA A 187 7.77 3.11 16.67
C ALA A 187 9.01 4.02 16.73
N PRO A 188 10.03 3.72 17.58
CA PRO A 188 11.19 4.57 17.71
C PRO A 188 11.89 4.87 16.39
N ALA A 189 12.08 3.87 15.54
CA ALA A 189 12.70 4.02 14.23
C ALA A 189 11.91 4.96 13.30
N TYR A 190 10.57 4.97 13.38
CA TYR A 190 9.74 5.90 12.62
C TYR A 190 9.91 7.34 13.10
N ILE A 191 9.91 7.55 14.42
CA ILE A 191 10.14 8.88 15.03
C ILE A 191 11.54 9.41 14.68
N GLU A 192 12.55 8.56 14.78
CA GLU A 192 13.93 8.90 14.42
C GLU A 192 14.08 9.27 12.94
N ALA A 193 13.42 8.53 12.04
CA ALA A 193 13.40 8.84 10.61
C ALA A 193 12.77 10.21 10.33
N LEU A 194 11.67 10.56 11.00
CA LEU A 194 11.04 11.89 10.89
C LEU A 194 11.94 12.99 11.41
N ALA A 195 12.57 12.79 12.57
CA ALA A 195 13.49 13.76 13.17
C ALA A 195 14.70 13.99 12.26
N THR A 196 15.29 12.91 11.76
CA THR A 196 16.44 12.97 10.83
C THR A 196 16.09 13.73 9.55
N ALA A 197 14.94 13.45 8.94
CA ALA A 197 14.50 14.14 7.74
C ALA A 197 14.30 15.65 7.98
N LEU A 198 13.74 16.02 9.14
CA LEU A 198 13.56 17.40 9.53
C LEU A 198 14.90 18.11 9.80
N GLU A 199 15.81 17.47 10.49
CA GLU A 199 17.14 18.02 10.75
C GLU A 199 17.96 18.22 9.47
N GLN A 200 17.93 17.28 8.54
CA GLN A 200 18.55 17.41 7.21
C GLN A 200 17.98 18.61 6.44
N HIS A 201 16.67 18.80 6.51
CA HIS A 201 16.03 19.96 5.91
C HIS A 201 16.54 21.27 6.54
N TRP A 202 16.62 21.34 7.87
CA TRP A 202 17.12 22.50 8.58
C TRP A 202 18.60 22.79 8.35
N GLN A 203 19.42 21.76 8.16
CA GLN A 203 20.83 21.93 7.80
C GLN A 203 21.01 22.65 6.46
N SER A 204 20.11 22.40 5.51
CA SER A 204 20.18 22.98 4.15
C SER A 204 19.42 24.30 3.99
N HIS A 205 18.41 24.57 4.83
CA HIS A 205 17.51 25.72 4.65
C HIS A 205 17.46 26.65 5.88
N GLY A 206 18.11 26.29 6.98
CA GLY A 206 18.04 26.99 8.24
C GLY A 206 16.89 26.48 9.13
N ARG A 207 17.06 26.64 10.45
CA ARG A 207 15.96 26.38 11.41
C ARG A 207 15.04 27.60 11.47
N PRO A 208 13.73 27.39 11.69
CA PRO A 208 12.81 28.48 11.91
C PRO A 208 13.25 29.38 13.06
N ASP A 209 13.24 30.69 12.86
CA ASP A 209 13.51 31.67 13.92
C ASP A 209 12.17 32.11 14.55
N PRO A 210 11.87 31.68 15.79
CA PRO A 210 10.65 32.08 16.46
C PRO A 210 10.59 33.59 16.74
N ALA A 211 11.74 34.29 16.85
CA ALA A 211 11.80 35.73 17.07
C ALA A 211 11.41 36.50 15.79
N ALA A 212 11.72 35.94 14.61
CA ALA A 212 11.24 36.45 13.31
C ALA A 212 9.80 36.04 12.98
N GLY A 213 9.11 35.33 13.88
CA GLY A 213 7.74 34.86 13.65
C GLY A 213 7.64 33.56 12.86
N GLU A 214 8.76 32.92 12.51
CA GLU A 214 8.75 31.65 11.79
C GLU A 214 8.30 30.49 12.67
N ARG A 215 7.60 29.54 12.09
CA ARG A 215 7.02 28.38 12.81
C ARG A 215 7.10 27.11 11.98
N LEU A 216 7.33 26.00 12.66
CA LEU A 216 7.11 24.65 12.10
C LEU A 216 5.61 24.33 12.17
N LEU A 217 5.01 24.05 11.03
CA LEU A 217 3.61 23.61 10.95
C LEU A 217 3.54 22.10 10.77
N LEU A 218 2.85 21.44 11.69
CA LEU A 218 2.49 20.03 11.56
C LEU A 218 1.04 19.94 11.06
N SER A 219 0.85 19.30 9.91
CA SER A 219 -0.45 19.14 9.28
C SER A 219 -0.89 17.69 9.30
N PHE A 220 -2.07 17.42 9.85
CA PHE A 220 -2.68 16.11 9.89
C PHE A 220 -4.02 16.13 9.17
N HIS A 221 -4.39 15.02 8.55
CA HIS A 221 -5.72 14.85 7.99
C HIS A 221 -6.70 14.54 9.11
N SER A 222 -7.87 15.21 9.10
CA SER A 222 -8.97 14.85 10.00
C SER A 222 -9.50 13.44 9.62
N ILE A 223 -9.84 12.67 10.64
CA ILE A 223 -10.56 11.40 10.49
C ILE A 223 -12.05 11.66 10.80
N PRO A 224 -12.96 10.92 10.13
CA PRO A 224 -14.40 10.98 10.44
C PRO A 224 -14.69 10.61 11.89
#